data_69e59d6dbc9fea4c8b258998c5730137
#
_entry.id   69e59d6dbc9fea4c8b258998c5730137
#
_cell.length_a   1.000
_cell.length_b   1.000
_cell.length_c   1.000
_cell.angle_alpha   90.00
_cell.angle_beta   90.00
_cell.angle_gamma   90.00
#
_symmetry.space_group_name_H-M   'P 1'
#
loop_
_entity.id
_entity.type
_entity.pdbx_description
1 polymer ?
#
loop_
_entity_poly.entity_id
_entity_poly.type
_entity_poly.pdbx_seq_one_letter_code
_entity_poly.pdbx_strand_id
1 'polypeptide(L)'
;MRAEAAGGGFRDDARRLLRVSYERQVAGGGRVTHVDLGAGAEDLGMDAAGHRFAALLDYVEVMGWAEKDLFAQDASGGAVRRITARGLAVVGEA
;
A
#
# COMPACT_ATOMS: atom_id res chain seq x y z
N MET A 1 -9.94 2.09 25.40
CA MET A 1 -9.95 1.92 24.99
C MET A 1 -9.53 1.68 24.02
N ARG A 2 -9.30 1.39 23.78
CA ARG A 2 -8.99 1.27 22.85
C ARG A 2 -9.49 0.40 22.05
N ALA A 3 -10.21 -0.15 22.33
CA ALA A 3 -10.93 -1.05 21.50
C ALA A 3 -11.21 -0.50 20.15
N GLU A 4 -11.46 0.72 20.10
CA GLU A 4 -11.71 1.34 18.82
C GLU A 4 -10.52 1.21 17.92
N ALA A 5 -9.34 1.26 18.46
CA ALA A 5 -8.17 1.08 17.66
C ALA A 5 -8.20 -0.29 17.00
N ALA A 6 -8.66 -1.28 17.74
CA ALA A 6 -8.75 -2.62 17.20
C ALA A 6 -9.77 -2.68 16.07
N GLY A 7 -10.89 -2.01 16.24
CA GLY A 7 -11.96 -2.08 15.25
C GLY A 7 -11.58 -1.54 13.90
N GLY A 8 -10.86 -0.43 13.86
CA GLY A 8 -10.50 0.20 12.62
C GLY A 8 -9.11 -0.13 12.15
N GLY A 9 -8.35 -0.82 12.98
CA GLY A 9 -6.92 -0.91 12.81
C GLY A 9 -6.46 -1.46 11.49
N PHE A 10 -7.04 -2.58 11.07
CA PHE A 10 -6.56 -3.24 9.86
C PHE A 10 -6.83 -2.40 8.62
N ARG A 11 -8.04 -1.91 8.48
CA ARG A 11 -8.40 -1.08 7.33
C ARG A 11 -7.61 0.22 7.33
N ASP A 12 -7.48 0.83 8.49
CA ASP A 12 -6.71 2.07 8.61
C ASP A 12 -5.24 1.84 8.28
N ASP A 13 -4.70 0.71 8.70
CA ASP A 13 -3.32 0.37 8.39
C ASP A 13 -3.15 0.17 6.88
N ALA A 14 -4.12 -0.45 6.22
CA ALA A 14 -4.05 -0.65 4.79
C ALA A 14 -4.09 0.69 4.06
N ARG A 15 -4.94 1.60 4.50
CA ARG A 15 -5.02 2.93 3.89
C ARG A 15 -3.74 3.71 4.12
N ARG A 16 -3.18 3.62 5.32
CA ARG A 16 -1.93 4.29 5.64
C ARG A 16 -0.79 3.72 4.80
N LEU A 17 -0.74 2.41 4.66
CA LEU A 17 0.28 1.78 3.85
C LEU A 17 0.21 2.27 2.40
N LEU A 18 -0.98 2.30 1.84
CA LEU A 18 -1.15 2.77 0.48
C LEU A 18 -0.74 4.23 0.36
N ARG A 19 -1.15 5.07 1.31
CA ARG A 19 -0.82 6.49 1.28
C ARG A 19 0.67 6.73 1.37
N VAL A 20 1.34 6.09 2.31
CA VAL A 20 2.78 6.29 2.49
C VAL A 20 3.52 5.84 1.24
N SER A 21 3.10 4.72 0.66
CA SER A 21 3.71 4.21 -0.56
C SER A 21 3.49 5.17 -1.73
N TYR A 22 2.30 5.74 -1.82
CA TYR A 22 1.98 6.70 -2.86
C TYR A 22 2.81 7.98 -2.70
N GLU A 23 2.88 8.51 -1.48
CA GLU A 23 3.62 9.74 -1.23
C GLU A 23 5.10 9.55 -1.50
N ARG A 24 5.61 8.36 -1.22
CA ARG A 24 6.99 8.04 -1.52
C ARG A 24 7.27 8.11 -3.02
N GLN A 25 6.33 7.64 -3.83
CA GLN A 25 6.47 7.72 -5.28
C GLN A 25 6.35 9.15 -5.78
N VAL A 26 5.44 9.92 -5.21
CA VAL A 26 5.29 11.33 -5.57
C VAL A 26 6.57 12.09 -5.28
N ALA A 27 7.19 11.82 -4.15
CA ALA A 27 8.44 12.48 -3.77
C ALA A 27 9.56 12.17 -4.74
N GLY A 28 9.50 11.02 -5.39
CA GLY A 28 10.49 10.65 -6.40
C GLY A 28 10.32 11.38 -7.71
N GLY A 29 9.23 12.11 -7.86
CA GLY A 29 8.96 12.87 -9.07
C GLY A 29 8.21 12.08 -10.11
N GLY A 30 7.60 12.81 -11.03
CA GLY A 30 6.91 12.19 -12.13
C GLY A 30 5.52 11.70 -11.79
N ARG A 31 4.95 11.02 -12.74
CA ARG A 31 3.59 10.53 -12.64
C ARG A 31 3.57 9.21 -11.88
N VAL A 32 2.69 9.11 -10.91
CA VAL A 32 2.60 7.89 -10.12
C VAL A 32 1.61 6.93 -10.76
N THR A 33 2.14 5.80 -11.23
CA THR A 33 1.32 4.73 -11.77
C THR A 33 1.45 3.47 -10.92
N HIS A 34 2.58 3.31 -10.25
CA HIS A 34 2.87 2.15 -9.41
C HIS A 34 3.35 2.61 -8.05
N VAL A 35 3.13 1.79 -7.05
CA VAL A 35 3.58 2.06 -5.70
C VAL A 35 4.33 0.85 -5.18
N ASP A 36 5.39 1.10 -4.42
CA ASP A 36 6.16 0.04 -3.79
C ASP A 36 5.67 -0.10 -2.35
N LEU A 37 4.80 -1.06 -2.15
CA LEU A 37 4.18 -1.26 -0.84
C LEU A 37 5.17 -1.81 0.16
N GLY A 38 6.20 -2.52 -0.30
CA GLY A 38 7.25 -2.99 0.60
C GLY A 38 8.04 -1.84 1.18
N ALA A 39 8.40 -0.86 0.35
CA ALA A 39 9.12 0.31 0.84
C ALA A 39 8.24 1.13 1.78
N GLY A 40 6.95 1.25 1.46
CA GLY A 40 6.02 1.94 2.35
C GLY A 40 5.90 1.26 3.70
N ALA A 41 5.89 -0.08 3.70
CA ALA A 41 5.84 -0.83 4.94
C ALA A 41 7.06 -0.55 5.81
N GLU A 42 8.23 -0.49 5.19
CA GLU A 42 9.45 -0.18 5.94
C GLU A 42 9.40 1.22 6.55
N ASP A 43 8.87 2.16 5.80
CA ASP A 43 8.72 3.53 6.32
C ASP A 43 7.80 3.56 7.56
N LEU A 44 6.86 2.64 7.63
CA LEU A 44 5.95 2.56 8.77
C LEU A 44 6.48 1.68 9.89
N GLY A 45 7.69 1.15 9.74
CA GLY A 45 8.28 0.27 10.74
C GLY A 45 7.67 -1.12 10.71
N MET A 46 7.08 -1.51 9.59
CA MET A 46 6.43 -2.79 9.45
C MET A 46 7.38 -3.78 8.76
N ASP A 47 7.34 -5.02 9.22
CA ASP A 47 8.16 -6.06 8.62
C ASP A 47 7.55 -6.49 7.29
N ALA A 48 8.21 -6.16 6.20
CA ALA A 48 7.71 -6.47 4.86
C ALA A 48 7.72 -7.97 4.56
N ALA A 49 8.42 -8.75 5.37
CA ALA A 49 8.42 -10.19 5.22
C ALA A 49 7.41 -10.86 6.16
N GLY A 50 6.69 -10.09 6.96
CA GLY A 50 5.81 -10.63 7.96
C GLY A 50 4.40 -10.92 7.47
N HIS A 51 3.67 -11.65 8.29
CA HIS A 51 2.30 -12.02 7.96
C HIS A 51 1.36 -10.82 7.89
N ARG A 52 1.61 -9.83 8.72
CA ARG A 52 0.76 -8.64 8.74
C ARG A 52 0.84 -7.89 7.41
N PHE A 53 2.06 -7.73 6.91
CA PHE A 53 2.23 -7.06 5.63
C PHE A 53 1.56 -7.85 4.51
N ALA A 54 1.72 -9.17 4.51
CA ALA A 54 1.12 -10.01 3.49
C ALA A 54 -0.41 -9.86 3.50
N ALA A 55 -1.00 -9.80 4.69
CA ALA A 55 -2.44 -9.63 4.82
C ALA A 55 -2.89 -8.26 4.34
N LEU A 56 -2.11 -7.23 4.63
CA LEU A 56 -2.44 -5.88 4.18
C LEU A 56 -2.33 -5.76 2.67
N LEU A 57 -1.31 -6.37 2.09
CA LEU A 57 -1.13 -6.37 0.65
C LEU A 57 -2.31 -7.04 -0.04
N ASP A 58 -2.73 -8.18 0.49
CA ASP A 58 -3.87 -8.88 -0.03
C ASP A 58 -5.14 -8.04 0.08
N TYR A 59 -5.32 -7.37 1.21
CA TYR A 59 -6.48 -6.52 1.43
C TYR A 59 -6.54 -5.38 0.42
N VAL A 60 -5.41 -4.75 0.16
CA VAL A 60 -5.32 -3.65 -0.81
C VAL A 60 -5.75 -4.15 -2.19
N GLU A 61 -5.35 -5.37 -2.56
CA GLU A 61 -5.73 -5.95 -3.83
C GLU A 61 -7.21 -6.31 -3.88
N VAL A 62 -7.71 -6.92 -2.81
CA VAL A 62 -9.12 -7.32 -2.75
C VAL A 62 -10.04 -6.10 -2.82
N MET A 63 -9.64 -5.01 -2.19
CA MET A 63 -10.43 -3.79 -2.22
C MET A 63 -10.34 -3.08 -3.57
N GLY A 64 -9.47 -3.54 -4.44
CA GLY A 64 -9.31 -2.93 -5.74
C GLY A 64 -8.56 -1.62 -5.70
N TRP A 65 -7.78 -1.37 -4.66
CA TRP A 65 -7.01 -0.13 -4.56
C TRP A 65 -5.71 -0.20 -5.35
N ALA A 66 -5.20 -1.39 -5.53
CA ALA A 66 -4.01 -1.63 -6.34
C ALA A 66 -4.13 -3.02 -6.93
N GLU A 67 -3.39 -3.25 -8.00
CA GLU A 67 -3.48 -4.53 -8.69
C GLU A 67 -2.10 -4.96 -9.18
N LYS A 68 -1.92 -6.25 -9.34
CA LYS A 68 -0.69 -6.78 -9.89
C LYS A 68 -0.54 -6.35 -11.33
N ASP A 69 0.69 -6.09 -11.71
CA ASP A 69 1.01 -5.76 -13.08
C ASP A 69 2.10 -6.72 -13.54
N LEU A 70 1.72 -7.63 -14.41
CA LEU A 70 2.64 -8.66 -14.87
C LEU A 70 3.81 -8.10 -15.65
N PHE A 71 3.68 -6.90 -16.15
CA PHE A 71 4.74 -6.26 -16.92
C PHE A 71 5.67 -5.43 -16.06
N ALA A 72 5.30 -5.16 -14.83
CA ALA A 72 6.12 -4.40 -13.91
C ALA A 72 6.80 -5.37 -12.96
N GLN A 73 7.55 -6.27 -13.49
CA GLN A 73 8.29 -7.25 -12.72
C GLN A 73 9.27 -6.53 -11.82
N ASP A 74 9.12 -6.77 -10.58
CA ASP A 74 9.89 -6.10 -9.58
C ASP A 74 11.02 -7.01 -9.10
N ALA A 75 12.22 -6.54 -9.26
CA ALA A 75 13.39 -7.33 -8.85
C ALA A 75 13.49 -7.45 -7.33
N SER A 76 12.79 -6.63 -6.60
CA SER A 76 12.94 -6.60 -5.15
C SER A 76 11.90 -7.39 -4.39
N GLY A 77 11.14 -8.22 -5.06
CA GLY A 77 10.32 -9.17 -4.33
C GLY A 77 8.83 -9.04 -4.47
N GLY A 78 8.38 -8.28 -5.42
CA GLY A 78 6.98 -8.37 -5.79
C GLY A 78 6.02 -7.57 -4.96
N ALA A 79 6.46 -6.51 -4.32
CA ALA A 79 5.56 -5.66 -3.57
C ALA A 79 5.14 -4.42 -4.35
N VAL A 80 5.58 -4.29 -5.58
CA VAL A 80 5.17 -3.18 -6.44
C VAL A 80 3.83 -3.52 -7.08
N ARG A 81 2.90 -2.59 -6.99
CA ARG A 81 1.56 -2.77 -7.54
C ARG A 81 1.15 -1.54 -8.30
N ARG A 82 0.32 -1.71 -9.32
CA ARG A 82 -0.24 -0.58 -10.04
C ARG A 82 -1.41 -0.02 -9.24
N ILE A 83 -1.38 1.27 -8.95
CA ILE A 83 -2.47 1.89 -8.22
C ILE A 83 -3.65 2.10 -9.17
N THR A 84 -4.84 1.81 -8.69
CA THR A 84 -6.05 1.93 -9.49
C THR A 84 -6.70 3.30 -9.27
N ALA A 85 -7.71 3.61 -10.07
CA ALA A 85 -8.49 4.83 -9.85
C ALA A 85 -9.09 4.84 -8.45
N ARG A 86 -9.53 3.68 -7.97
CA ARG A 86 -10.08 3.55 -6.62
C ARG A 86 -9.00 3.82 -5.58
N GLY A 87 -7.80 3.30 -5.81
CA GLY A 87 -6.69 3.56 -4.89
C GLY A 87 -6.29 5.03 -4.89
N LEU A 88 -6.31 5.66 -6.04
CA LEU A 88 -6.02 7.09 -6.11
C LEU A 88 -7.03 7.89 -5.31
N ALA A 89 -8.30 7.51 -5.35
CA ALA A 89 -9.33 8.18 -4.56
C ALA A 89 -9.04 8.01 -3.06
N VAL A 90 -8.58 6.82 -2.66
CA VAL A 90 -8.28 6.58 -1.26
C VAL A 90 -7.18 7.50 -0.76
N VAL A 91 -6.12 7.68 -1.55
CA VAL A 91 -4.98 8.50 -1.12
C VAL A 91 -5.18 9.97 -1.43
N GLY A 92 -5.88 10.28 -2.50
CA GLY A 92 -6.07 11.67 -2.91
C GLY A 92 -7.13 12.39 -2.13
N GLU A 93 -8.10 11.65 -1.63
CA GLU A 93 -9.17 12.22 -0.84
C GLU A 93 -8.75 12.52 0.57
N ALA A 94 -7.68 12.00 0.97
CA ALA A 94 -7.24 12.13 2.36
C ALA A 94 -6.83 13.53 2.75
#